data_8f891a26d763e1378da89658fa7162d4
#
_entry.id   8f891a26d763e1378da89658fa7162d4
#
_cell.length_a   1.000
_cell.length_b   1.000
_cell.length_c   1.000
_cell.angle_alpha   90.00
_cell.angle_beta   90.00
_cell.angle_gamma   90.00
#
_symmetry.space_group_name_H-M   'P 1'
#
loop_
_entity.id
_entity.type
_entity.pdbx_description
1 polymer ?
#
loop_
_entity_poly.entity_id
_entity_poly.type
_entity_poly.pdbx_seq_one_letter_code
_entity_poly.pdbx_strand_id
1 'polypeptide(L)'
;PGGSYLVSRRCTQRQFLLRPCQDTTQLFGYLLAVAAERFHVDVHAVCVMSNHVHLVVTDPEARLPAFTRYLDSLVARAMNPRLGRSESFWAPSRSSVVALQTPADILGKVAYVLANPVAAGLVRRGRLWPGLWSAPAQLGAAAIEFKRPGWFFRKKGKTALPGVARLRLVTPPGLGSVEDFRREVVSALQAIERQAAADLATAHREFLGVRRVQAQSPFGEGIRIRSGCST
;
A
#
# COMPACT_ATOMS: atom_id res chain seq x y z
N PRO A 1 -4.96 -14.32 17.01
CA PRO A 1 -6.21 -13.75 16.51
C PRO A 1 -6.41 -12.33 17.01
N GLY A 2 -6.92 -11.44 16.18
CA GLY A 2 -7.22 -10.05 16.55
C GLY A 2 -6.04 -9.09 16.57
N GLY A 3 -4.84 -9.52 16.20
CA GLY A 3 -3.66 -8.65 16.16
C GLY A 3 -3.69 -7.70 14.97
N SER A 4 -3.16 -6.48 15.20
CA SER A 4 -2.95 -5.49 14.14
C SER A 4 -1.50 -5.49 13.67
N TYR A 5 -1.27 -5.26 12.39
CA TYR A 5 0.05 -5.41 11.77
C TYR A 5 0.32 -4.34 10.72
N LEU A 6 1.57 -3.88 10.67
CA LEU A 6 2.12 -3.25 9.48
C LEU A 6 2.72 -4.33 8.59
N VAL A 7 2.20 -4.45 7.38
CA VAL A 7 2.71 -5.37 6.36
C VAL A 7 3.41 -4.57 5.27
N SER A 8 4.62 -4.98 4.89
CA SER A 8 5.37 -4.35 3.81
C SER A 8 5.93 -5.41 2.86
N ARG A 9 5.81 -5.16 1.54
CA ARG A 9 6.30 -6.07 0.50
C ARG A 9 7.04 -5.28 -0.58
N ARG A 10 8.27 -5.69 -0.93
CA ARG A 10 9.09 -5.00 -1.93
C ARG A 10 9.16 -5.78 -3.23
N CYS A 11 9.19 -5.05 -4.35
CA CYS A 11 9.54 -5.62 -5.65
C CYS A 11 11.00 -6.07 -5.69
N THR A 12 11.29 -7.05 -6.56
CA THR A 12 12.65 -7.51 -6.81
C THR A 12 13.54 -6.35 -7.22
N GLN A 13 14.81 -6.38 -6.79
CA GLN A 13 15.82 -5.36 -7.12
C GLN A 13 15.36 -3.91 -6.94
N ARG A 14 14.33 -3.66 -6.13
CA ARG A 14 13.69 -2.35 -5.95
C ARG A 14 13.18 -1.70 -7.24
N GLN A 15 12.97 -2.48 -8.30
CA GLN A 15 12.42 -2.02 -9.56
C GLN A 15 11.01 -1.44 -9.38
N PHE A 16 10.65 -0.46 -10.21
CA PHE A 16 9.37 0.24 -10.14
C PHE A 16 8.22 -0.54 -10.79
N LEU A 17 8.15 -1.86 -10.53
CA LEU A 17 7.18 -2.77 -11.13
C LEU A 17 5.72 -2.45 -10.77
N LEU A 18 5.51 -1.67 -9.69
CA LEU A 18 4.22 -1.13 -9.26
C LEU A 18 4.06 0.35 -9.60
N ARG A 19 4.81 0.85 -10.60
CA ARG A 19 4.71 2.24 -11.04
C ARG A 19 3.24 2.69 -11.11
N PRO A 20 2.90 3.85 -10.50
CA PRO A 20 1.52 4.31 -10.45
C PRO A 20 0.96 4.60 -11.85
N CYS A 21 -0.08 3.89 -12.19
CA CYS A 21 -0.94 4.14 -13.35
C CYS A 21 -2.33 3.57 -13.05
N GLN A 22 -3.30 3.91 -13.87
CA GLN A 22 -4.68 3.46 -13.70
C GLN A 22 -4.78 1.93 -13.58
N ASP A 23 -4.08 1.20 -14.44
CA ASP A 23 -4.11 -0.26 -14.45
C ASP A 23 -3.53 -0.88 -13.18
N THR A 24 -2.39 -0.36 -12.70
CA THR A 24 -1.76 -0.84 -11.46
C THR A 24 -2.67 -0.54 -10.25
N THR A 25 -3.24 0.66 -10.19
CA THR A 25 -4.15 1.08 -9.12
C THR A 25 -5.40 0.21 -9.10
N GLN A 26 -6.03 0.03 -10.26
CA GLN A 26 -7.24 -0.78 -10.42
C GLN A 26 -6.99 -2.25 -10.07
N LEU A 27 -5.90 -2.83 -10.58
CA LEU A 27 -5.53 -4.20 -10.31
C LEU A 27 -5.27 -4.43 -8.82
N PHE A 28 -4.41 -3.60 -8.23
CA PHE A 28 -4.01 -3.81 -6.84
C PHE A 28 -5.19 -3.62 -5.89
N GLY A 29 -6.00 -2.58 -6.10
CA GLY A 29 -7.21 -2.35 -5.31
C GLY A 29 -8.20 -3.51 -5.42
N TYR A 30 -8.41 -4.03 -6.63
CA TYR A 30 -9.24 -5.20 -6.87
C TYR A 30 -8.73 -6.45 -6.13
N LEU A 31 -7.44 -6.75 -6.26
CA LEU A 31 -6.84 -7.94 -5.63
C LEU A 31 -6.80 -7.83 -4.11
N LEU A 32 -6.54 -6.63 -3.59
CA LEU A 32 -6.59 -6.36 -2.15
C LEU A 32 -7.99 -6.58 -1.59
N ALA A 33 -9.02 -6.06 -2.28
CA ALA A 33 -10.41 -6.26 -1.89
C ALA A 33 -10.79 -7.74 -1.88
N VAL A 34 -10.47 -8.49 -2.94
CA VAL A 34 -10.71 -9.94 -3.03
C VAL A 34 -9.98 -10.71 -1.92
N ALA A 35 -8.72 -10.35 -1.64
CA ALA A 35 -7.95 -11.02 -0.59
C ALA A 35 -8.49 -10.70 0.81
N ALA A 36 -8.82 -9.44 1.09
CA ALA A 36 -9.38 -9.00 2.36
C ALA A 36 -10.69 -9.71 2.69
N GLU A 37 -11.61 -9.78 1.72
CA GLU A 37 -12.88 -10.51 1.85
C GLU A 37 -12.66 -12.01 2.07
N ARG A 38 -11.78 -12.63 1.26
CA ARG A 38 -11.52 -14.07 1.32
C ARG A 38 -10.94 -14.54 2.65
N PHE A 39 -10.09 -13.74 3.26
CA PHE A 39 -9.37 -14.11 4.48
C PHE A 39 -9.86 -13.36 5.72
N HIS A 40 -10.94 -12.60 5.60
CA HIS A 40 -11.53 -11.81 6.68
C HIS A 40 -10.50 -10.90 7.37
N VAL A 41 -9.65 -10.25 6.58
CA VAL A 41 -8.64 -9.31 7.07
C VAL A 41 -9.16 -7.90 6.95
N ASP A 42 -9.20 -7.19 8.05
CA ASP A 42 -9.60 -5.79 8.10
C ASP A 42 -8.47 -4.88 7.61
N VAL A 43 -8.76 -4.02 6.64
CA VAL A 43 -7.78 -3.07 6.09
C VAL A 43 -8.05 -1.68 6.63
N HIS A 44 -7.01 -1.05 7.22
CA HIS A 44 -7.06 0.29 7.80
C HIS A 44 -6.38 1.33 6.93
N ALA A 45 -5.25 0.96 6.33
CA ALA A 45 -4.52 1.84 5.42
C ALA A 45 -3.81 1.02 4.33
N VAL A 46 -3.70 1.61 3.14
CA VAL A 46 -2.91 1.08 2.03
C VAL A 46 -2.20 2.22 1.30
N CYS A 47 -0.93 1.98 0.98
CA CYS A 47 -0.17 2.79 0.04
C CYS A 47 0.67 1.89 -0.86
N VAL A 48 0.39 1.92 -2.16
CA VAL A 48 1.16 1.20 -3.17
C VAL A 48 2.15 2.17 -3.81
N MET A 49 3.41 2.03 -3.43
CA MET A 49 4.53 2.80 -3.99
C MET A 49 5.01 2.16 -5.30
N SER A 50 5.88 2.84 -6.05
CA SER A 50 6.38 2.32 -7.34
C SER A 50 7.07 0.95 -7.22
N ASN A 51 7.68 0.63 -6.08
CA ASN A 51 8.50 -0.59 -5.88
C ASN A 51 8.24 -1.35 -4.59
N HIS A 52 7.23 -0.97 -3.85
CA HIS A 52 6.81 -1.67 -2.63
C HIS A 52 5.40 -1.28 -2.23
N VAL A 53 4.81 -2.02 -1.32
CA VAL A 53 3.50 -1.75 -0.75
C VAL A 53 3.58 -1.74 0.76
N HIS A 54 2.77 -0.89 1.37
CA HIS A 54 2.50 -0.87 2.80
C HIS A 54 1.01 -1.02 3.08
N LEU A 55 0.68 -1.87 4.04
CA LEU A 55 -0.67 -2.07 4.54
C LEU A 55 -0.66 -1.98 6.08
N VAL A 56 -1.69 -1.37 6.66
CA VAL A 56 -2.04 -1.58 8.07
C VAL A 56 -3.32 -2.38 8.10
N VAL A 57 -3.28 -3.53 8.77
CA VAL A 57 -4.38 -4.50 8.80
C VAL A 57 -4.59 -5.07 10.20
N THR A 58 -5.81 -5.50 10.50
CA THR A 58 -6.10 -6.40 11.63
C THR A 58 -6.48 -7.78 11.11
N ASP A 59 -5.98 -8.82 11.75
CA ASP A 59 -6.21 -10.22 11.39
C ASP A 59 -7.04 -10.93 12.49
N PRO A 60 -8.37 -10.92 12.40
CA PRO A 60 -9.23 -11.51 13.42
C PRO A 60 -9.08 -13.03 13.56
N GLU A 61 -8.73 -13.70 12.46
CA GLU A 61 -8.78 -15.17 12.35
C GLU A 61 -7.41 -15.85 12.23
N ALA A 62 -6.31 -15.12 12.43
CA ALA A 62 -4.94 -15.64 12.27
C ALA A 62 -4.65 -16.16 10.84
N ARG A 63 -5.16 -15.47 9.82
CA ARG A 63 -5.02 -15.83 8.40
C ARG A 63 -4.04 -14.93 7.63
N LEU A 64 -3.37 -14.02 8.28
CA LEU A 64 -2.45 -13.06 7.65
C LEU A 64 -1.40 -13.71 6.74
N PRO A 65 -0.77 -14.85 7.10
CA PRO A 65 0.18 -15.52 6.21
C PRO A 65 -0.45 -16.05 4.91
N ALA A 66 -1.70 -16.51 4.98
CA ALA A 66 -2.45 -16.95 3.81
C ALA A 66 -2.90 -15.78 2.94
N PHE A 67 -3.39 -14.71 3.58
CA PHE A 67 -3.75 -13.44 2.94
C PHE A 67 -2.58 -12.86 2.14
N THR A 68 -1.42 -12.66 2.77
CA THR A 68 -0.24 -12.06 2.12
C THR A 68 0.25 -12.92 0.96
N ARG A 69 0.37 -14.24 1.15
CA ARG A 69 0.76 -15.17 0.09
C ARG A 69 -0.19 -15.14 -1.10
N TYR A 70 -1.50 -15.09 -0.84
CA TYR A 70 -2.51 -15.05 -1.89
C TYR A 70 -2.45 -13.73 -2.68
N LEU A 71 -2.41 -12.59 -1.99
CA LEU A 71 -2.29 -11.27 -2.60
C LEU A 71 -1.01 -11.16 -3.43
N ASP A 72 0.14 -11.50 -2.85
CA ASP A 72 1.44 -11.45 -3.53
C ASP A 72 1.47 -12.32 -4.78
N SER A 73 0.91 -13.54 -4.70
CA SER A 73 0.85 -14.47 -5.84
C SER A 73 -0.01 -13.92 -6.99
N LEU A 74 -1.18 -13.36 -6.68
CA LEU A 74 -2.06 -12.82 -7.70
C LEU A 74 -1.48 -11.56 -8.36
N VAL A 75 -0.89 -10.66 -7.57
CA VAL A 75 -0.23 -9.46 -8.10
C VAL A 75 0.92 -9.86 -9.04
N ALA A 76 1.79 -10.77 -8.62
CA ALA A 76 2.89 -11.25 -9.44
C ALA A 76 2.42 -11.89 -10.76
N ARG A 77 1.42 -12.78 -10.69
CA ARG A 77 0.85 -13.46 -11.85
C ARG A 77 0.16 -12.51 -12.83
N ALA A 78 -0.37 -11.39 -12.35
CA ALA A 78 -0.99 -10.39 -13.19
C ALA A 78 0.04 -9.43 -13.80
N MET A 79 0.97 -8.95 -12.99
CA MET A 79 1.90 -7.90 -13.41
C MET A 79 3.04 -8.41 -14.27
N ASN A 80 3.59 -9.61 -14.01
CA ASN A 80 4.70 -10.15 -14.80
C ASN A 80 4.37 -10.25 -16.30
N PRO A 81 3.25 -10.89 -16.74
CA PRO A 81 2.92 -10.92 -18.17
C PRO A 81 2.69 -9.52 -18.77
N ARG A 82 2.09 -8.61 -17.99
CA ARG A 82 1.84 -7.24 -18.45
C ARG A 82 3.13 -6.45 -18.66
N LEU A 83 4.17 -6.77 -17.90
CA LEU A 83 5.49 -6.15 -18.00
C LEU A 83 6.44 -6.95 -18.92
N GLY A 84 5.97 -8.02 -19.55
CA GLY A 84 6.82 -8.89 -20.38
C GLY A 84 7.90 -9.63 -19.58
N ARG A 85 7.61 -10.00 -18.31
CA ARG A 85 8.55 -10.63 -17.38
C ARG A 85 8.13 -12.06 -17.05
N SER A 86 9.12 -12.92 -16.84
CA SER A 86 8.95 -14.29 -16.32
C SER A 86 9.60 -14.53 -14.96
N GLU A 87 10.43 -13.60 -14.51
CA GLU A 87 11.19 -13.70 -13.26
C GLU A 87 10.37 -13.34 -12.01
N SER A 88 10.99 -13.50 -10.82
CA SER A 88 10.36 -13.13 -9.57
C SER A 88 9.94 -11.67 -9.56
N PHE A 89 8.68 -11.41 -9.25
CA PHE A 89 8.12 -10.06 -9.11
C PHE A 89 8.53 -9.42 -7.78
N TRP A 90 8.51 -10.23 -6.73
CA TRP A 90 8.82 -9.78 -5.37
C TRP A 90 10.26 -10.11 -4.99
N ALA A 91 10.82 -9.33 -4.09
CA ALA A 91 12.11 -9.61 -3.50
C ALA A 91 12.12 -11.02 -2.86
N PRO A 92 13.28 -11.72 -2.81
CA PRO A 92 13.36 -13.08 -2.25
C PRO A 92 12.96 -13.16 -0.79
N SER A 93 13.16 -12.07 -0.01
CA SER A 93 12.71 -12.00 1.38
C SER A 93 11.20 -12.14 1.48
N ARG A 94 10.71 -12.69 2.59
CA ARG A 94 9.27 -12.68 2.90
C ARG A 94 8.78 -11.24 3.12
N SER A 95 7.45 -11.04 3.10
CA SER A 95 6.82 -9.80 3.55
C SER A 95 7.29 -9.47 4.96
N SER A 96 7.68 -8.22 5.20
CA SER A 96 7.93 -7.73 6.56
C SER A 96 6.58 -7.55 7.24
N VAL A 97 6.42 -8.16 8.41
CA VAL A 97 5.22 -8.08 9.25
C VAL A 97 5.65 -7.62 10.62
N VAL A 98 5.16 -6.46 11.04
CA VAL A 98 5.44 -5.87 12.35
C VAL A 98 4.14 -5.80 13.13
N ALA A 99 4.07 -6.46 14.27
CA ALA A 99 2.92 -6.40 15.18
C ALA A 99 2.81 -5.00 15.80
N LEU A 100 1.59 -4.49 15.89
CA LEU A 100 1.27 -3.19 16.48
C LEU A 100 0.55 -3.47 17.81
N GLN A 101 1.18 -3.09 18.90
CA GLN A 101 0.76 -3.52 20.23
C GLN A 101 -0.23 -2.54 20.88
N THR A 102 -0.15 -1.27 20.54
CA THR A 102 -0.94 -0.21 21.17
C THR A 102 -1.76 0.57 20.14
N PRO A 103 -2.85 1.22 20.58
CA PRO A 103 -3.59 2.16 19.74
C PRO A 103 -2.71 3.25 19.11
N ALA A 104 -1.74 3.75 19.86
CA ALA A 104 -0.79 4.76 19.38
C ALA A 104 0.12 4.20 18.27
N ASP A 105 0.57 2.94 18.38
CA ASP A 105 1.34 2.27 17.31
C ASP A 105 0.52 2.18 16.03
N ILE A 106 -0.76 1.81 16.14
CA ILE A 106 -1.65 1.65 14.98
C ILE A 106 -1.86 3.01 14.32
N LEU A 107 -2.22 4.04 15.08
CA LEU A 107 -2.38 5.41 14.58
C LEU A 107 -1.12 5.90 13.89
N GLY A 108 0.03 5.76 14.56
CA GLY A 108 1.32 6.16 14.01
C GLY A 108 1.67 5.43 12.71
N LYS A 109 1.35 4.13 12.60
CA LYS A 109 1.61 3.36 11.39
C LYS A 109 0.62 3.64 10.26
N VAL A 110 -0.63 3.94 10.56
CA VAL A 110 -1.58 4.45 9.55
C VAL A 110 -1.05 5.76 8.97
N ALA A 111 -0.71 6.73 9.81
CA ALA A 111 -0.14 8.01 9.36
C ALA A 111 1.17 7.81 8.56
N TYR A 112 2.07 6.95 9.03
CA TYR A 112 3.30 6.57 8.33
C TYR A 112 3.03 6.01 6.93
N VAL A 113 2.09 5.06 6.79
CA VAL A 113 1.73 4.47 5.50
C VAL A 113 1.23 5.54 4.54
N LEU A 114 0.39 6.44 5.01
CA LEU A 114 -0.17 7.52 4.18
C LEU A 114 0.86 8.61 3.85
N ALA A 115 1.83 8.85 4.72
CA ALA A 115 2.91 9.80 4.50
C ALA A 115 4.04 9.27 3.61
N ASN A 116 4.09 7.96 3.31
CA ASN A 116 5.21 7.33 2.61
C ASN A 116 5.61 8.04 1.30
N PRO A 117 4.67 8.46 0.41
CA PRO A 117 5.03 9.17 -0.81
C PRO A 117 5.70 10.53 -0.56
N VAL A 118 5.35 11.19 0.56
CA VAL A 118 5.93 12.48 0.95
C VAL A 118 7.28 12.28 1.61
N ALA A 119 7.38 11.36 2.55
CA ALA A 119 8.64 11.01 3.23
C ALA A 119 9.71 10.51 2.24
N ALA A 120 9.30 9.87 1.14
CA ALA A 120 10.19 9.48 0.05
C ALA A 120 10.55 10.65 -0.91
N GLY A 121 10.09 11.87 -0.66
CA GLY A 121 10.36 13.03 -1.52
C GLY A 121 9.67 12.97 -2.88
N LEU A 122 8.63 12.17 -3.04
CA LEU A 122 7.99 11.96 -4.35
C LEU A 122 6.89 12.98 -4.64
N VAL A 123 6.07 13.33 -3.65
CA VAL A 123 4.99 14.32 -3.77
C VAL A 123 4.89 15.17 -2.50
N ARG A 124 4.38 16.40 -2.64
CA ARG A 124 4.28 17.36 -1.51
C ARG A 124 3.24 16.98 -0.45
N ARG A 125 2.24 16.19 -0.83
CA ARG A 125 1.13 15.73 0.02
C ARG A 125 0.78 14.30 -0.37
N GLY A 126 0.45 13.43 0.60
CA GLY A 126 0.04 12.06 0.34
C GLY A 126 -1.13 11.95 -0.64
N ARG A 127 -2.11 12.85 -0.55
CA ARG A 127 -3.28 12.92 -1.45
C ARG A 127 -2.93 13.21 -2.93
N LEU A 128 -1.70 13.65 -3.22
CA LEU A 128 -1.22 13.87 -4.59
C LEU A 128 -0.54 12.62 -5.17
N TRP A 129 -0.45 11.53 -4.39
CA TRP A 129 0.10 10.27 -4.89
C TRP A 129 -0.78 9.70 -6.00
N PRO A 130 -0.24 9.43 -7.22
CA PRO A 130 -1.06 8.99 -8.35
C PRO A 130 -1.37 7.47 -8.35
N GLY A 131 -0.88 6.72 -7.37
CA GLY A 131 -1.14 5.29 -7.18
C GLY A 131 -2.26 5.01 -6.17
N LEU A 132 -2.44 3.73 -5.83
CA LEU A 132 -3.38 3.36 -4.77
C LEU A 132 -2.91 3.91 -3.42
N TRP A 133 -3.73 4.75 -2.83
CA TRP A 133 -3.51 5.41 -1.56
C TRP A 133 -4.85 5.61 -0.86
N SER A 134 -4.97 5.11 0.34
CA SER A 134 -6.21 5.24 1.12
C SER A 134 -6.30 6.62 1.77
N ALA A 135 -7.29 7.43 1.37
CA ALA A 135 -7.52 8.71 2.01
C ALA A 135 -8.10 8.53 3.43
N PRO A 136 -7.70 9.34 4.44
CA PRO A 136 -8.30 9.27 5.77
C PRO A 136 -9.83 9.36 5.77
N ALA A 137 -10.41 10.13 4.85
CA ALA A 137 -11.87 10.27 4.70
C ALA A 137 -12.56 8.96 4.28
N GLN A 138 -11.84 7.99 3.73
CA GLN A 138 -12.38 6.69 3.32
C GLN A 138 -12.50 5.68 4.48
N LEU A 139 -11.85 5.92 5.62
CA LEU A 139 -12.01 5.10 6.81
C LEU A 139 -13.46 5.13 7.29
N GLY A 140 -14.09 3.98 7.47
CA GLY A 140 -15.49 3.86 7.89
C GLY A 140 -16.53 4.42 6.89
N ALA A 141 -16.10 4.85 5.70
CA ALA A 141 -17.00 5.30 4.63
C ALA A 141 -17.51 4.13 3.79
N ALA A 142 -18.29 4.43 2.74
CA ALA A 142 -18.73 3.43 1.76
C ALA A 142 -17.54 2.71 1.13
N ALA A 143 -17.72 1.42 0.83
CA ALA A 143 -16.67 0.63 0.22
C ALA A 143 -16.28 1.15 -1.17
N ILE A 144 -14.99 1.10 -1.48
CA ILE A 144 -14.45 1.48 -2.78
C ILE A 144 -14.63 0.31 -3.73
N GLU A 145 -15.29 0.54 -4.86
CA GLU A 145 -15.49 -0.50 -5.87
C GLU A 145 -14.33 -0.56 -6.86
N PHE A 146 -13.83 -1.76 -7.09
CA PHE A 146 -12.83 -2.06 -8.10
C PHE A 146 -13.38 -3.11 -9.07
N LYS A 147 -13.41 -2.78 -10.37
CA LYS A 147 -13.79 -3.73 -11.42
C LYS A 147 -12.64 -4.69 -11.70
N ARG A 148 -12.97 -5.96 -11.98
CA ARG A 148 -11.97 -6.94 -12.38
C ARG A 148 -11.29 -6.52 -13.68
N PRO A 149 -9.95 -6.42 -13.74
CA PRO A 149 -9.25 -6.14 -15.00
C PRO A 149 -9.51 -7.23 -16.03
N GLY A 150 -9.98 -6.83 -17.24
CA GLY A 150 -10.36 -7.77 -18.29
C GLY A 150 -9.19 -8.48 -18.97
N TRP A 151 -8.00 -7.95 -18.82
CA TRP A 151 -6.80 -8.41 -19.52
C TRP A 151 -6.06 -9.59 -18.85
N PHE A 152 -6.39 -9.94 -17.60
CA PHE A 152 -5.66 -10.98 -16.87
C PHE A 152 -6.52 -12.19 -16.49
N PHE A 153 -7.75 -11.98 -16.09
CA PHE A 153 -8.57 -13.04 -15.46
C PHE A 153 -9.46 -13.77 -16.46
N ARG A 154 -9.48 -15.11 -16.36
CA ARG A 154 -10.47 -15.90 -17.10
C ARG A 154 -11.88 -15.52 -16.64
N LYS A 155 -12.76 -15.27 -17.63
CA LYS A 155 -14.14 -14.84 -17.36
C LYS A 155 -15.05 -15.97 -16.87
N LYS A 156 -14.67 -17.23 -17.08
CA LYS A 156 -15.50 -18.42 -16.78
C LYS A 156 -14.67 -19.48 -16.08
N GLY A 157 -15.29 -20.25 -15.18
CA GLY A 157 -14.72 -21.40 -14.46
C GLY A 157 -15.09 -21.41 -12.99
N LYS A 158 -14.94 -22.58 -12.32
CA LYS A 158 -15.28 -22.80 -10.89
C LYS A 158 -14.49 -21.89 -9.93
N THR A 159 -13.39 -21.28 -10.37
CA THR A 159 -12.52 -20.38 -9.60
C THR A 159 -12.54 -18.95 -10.12
N ALA A 160 -13.60 -18.57 -10.84
CA ALA A 160 -13.72 -17.21 -11.37
C ALA A 160 -13.84 -16.20 -10.23
N LEU A 161 -12.93 -15.22 -10.20
CA LEU A 161 -13.00 -14.11 -9.28
C LEU A 161 -14.18 -13.20 -9.63
N PRO A 162 -14.78 -12.47 -8.67
CA PRO A 162 -15.95 -11.62 -8.90
C PRO A 162 -15.67 -10.54 -9.95
N GLY A 163 -16.71 -10.09 -10.67
CA GLY A 163 -16.58 -9.01 -11.64
C GLY A 163 -16.26 -7.65 -11.03
N VAL A 164 -16.69 -7.46 -9.78
CA VAL A 164 -16.47 -6.27 -8.95
C VAL A 164 -16.07 -6.75 -7.55
N ALA A 165 -15.06 -6.13 -6.96
CA ALA A 165 -14.68 -6.33 -5.58
C ALA A 165 -14.78 -5.00 -4.82
N ARG A 166 -15.12 -5.07 -3.52
CA ARG A 166 -15.36 -3.91 -2.67
C ARG A 166 -14.35 -3.87 -1.53
N LEU A 167 -13.49 -2.87 -1.55
CA LEU A 167 -12.55 -2.62 -0.47
C LEU A 167 -13.20 -1.68 0.56
N ARG A 168 -13.44 -2.18 1.76
CA ARG A 168 -13.85 -1.36 2.89
C ARG A 168 -12.63 -1.04 3.74
N LEU A 169 -12.42 0.23 4.02
CA LEU A 169 -11.43 0.68 4.99
C LEU A 169 -12.13 0.89 6.32
N VAL A 170 -11.73 0.15 7.32
CA VAL A 170 -12.35 0.18 8.65
C VAL A 170 -11.42 0.82 9.68
N THR A 171 -11.98 1.40 10.73
CA THR A 171 -11.18 1.84 11.88
C THR A 171 -10.66 0.62 12.63
N PRO A 172 -9.43 0.66 13.15
CA PRO A 172 -8.93 -0.41 13.99
C PRO A 172 -9.76 -0.56 15.27
N PRO A 173 -9.85 -1.76 15.85
CA PRO A 173 -10.59 -1.98 17.07
C PRO A 173 -10.00 -1.17 18.25
N GLY A 174 -10.87 -0.68 19.13
CA GLY A 174 -10.46 0.02 20.37
C GLY A 174 -10.00 1.47 20.22
N LEU A 175 -10.20 2.10 19.05
CA LEU A 175 -9.72 3.47 18.75
C LEU A 175 -10.82 4.54 18.72
N GLY A 176 -11.82 4.44 19.55
CA GLY A 176 -12.85 5.48 19.69
C GLY A 176 -13.78 5.59 18.49
N SER A 177 -14.30 6.80 18.22
CA SER A 177 -15.17 7.04 17.08
C SER A 177 -14.38 7.11 15.76
N VAL A 178 -15.06 6.82 14.64
CA VAL A 178 -14.47 6.96 13.30
C VAL A 178 -13.98 8.37 13.05
N GLU A 179 -14.75 9.36 13.49
CA GLU A 179 -14.47 10.78 13.32
C GLU A 179 -13.23 11.21 14.11
N ASP A 180 -13.10 10.77 15.35
CA ASP A 180 -11.94 11.05 16.19
C ASP A 180 -10.68 10.42 15.59
N PHE A 181 -10.75 9.15 15.22
CA PHE A 181 -9.63 8.46 14.59
C PHE A 181 -9.21 9.13 13.28
N ARG A 182 -10.15 9.50 12.41
CA ARG A 182 -9.86 10.26 11.19
C ARG A 182 -9.12 11.57 11.48
N ARG A 183 -9.58 12.32 12.48
CA ARG A 183 -8.98 13.60 12.88
C ARG A 183 -7.54 13.42 13.36
N GLU A 184 -7.30 12.41 14.19
CA GLU A 184 -5.97 12.08 14.69
C GLU A 184 -5.03 11.63 13.57
N VAL A 185 -5.50 10.76 12.66
CA VAL A 185 -4.74 10.34 11.47
C VAL A 185 -4.37 11.54 10.60
N VAL A 186 -5.31 12.46 10.35
CA VAL A 186 -5.03 13.67 9.56
C VAL A 186 -3.99 14.55 10.24
N SER A 187 -4.10 14.75 11.55
CA SER A 187 -3.14 15.53 12.34
C SER A 187 -1.73 14.92 12.27
N ALA A 188 -1.62 13.62 12.53
CA ALA A 188 -0.35 12.90 12.49
C ALA A 188 0.26 12.90 11.07
N LEU A 189 -0.56 12.67 10.03
CA LEU A 189 -0.13 12.73 8.64
C LEU A 189 0.42 14.10 8.28
N GLN A 190 -0.28 15.18 8.64
CA GLN A 190 0.18 16.54 8.39
C GLN A 190 1.49 16.87 9.11
N ALA A 191 1.70 16.36 10.31
CA ALA A 191 2.94 16.52 11.04
C ALA A 191 4.12 15.89 10.29
N ILE A 192 3.96 14.64 9.82
CA ILE A 192 4.98 13.94 9.03
C ILE A 192 5.23 14.65 7.69
N GLU A 193 4.18 15.12 7.01
CA GLU A 193 4.30 15.85 5.76
C GLU A 193 5.05 17.18 5.92
N ARG A 194 4.82 17.93 7.02
CA ARG A 194 5.56 19.16 7.32
C ARG A 194 7.02 18.86 7.60
N GLN A 195 7.32 17.82 8.39
CA GLN A 195 8.70 17.43 8.69
C GLN A 195 9.44 17.03 7.42
N ALA A 196 8.85 16.18 6.57
CA ALA A 196 9.47 15.76 5.31
C ALA A 196 9.73 16.95 4.36
N ALA A 197 8.84 17.93 4.34
CA ALA A 197 9.05 19.14 3.55
C ALA A 197 10.22 20.00 4.10
N ALA A 198 10.33 20.13 5.43
CA ALA A 198 11.44 20.83 6.08
C ALA A 198 12.77 20.12 5.83
N ASP A 199 12.82 18.80 5.95
CA ASP A 199 14.03 18.00 5.70
C ASP A 199 14.53 18.14 4.26
N LEU A 200 13.61 18.13 3.28
CA LEU A 200 13.95 18.36 1.88
C LEU A 200 14.48 19.76 1.64
N ALA A 201 13.85 20.78 2.24
CA ALA A 201 14.30 22.16 2.13
C ALA A 201 15.70 22.35 2.72
N THR A 202 15.97 21.79 3.89
CA THR A 202 17.30 21.78 4.53
C THR A 202 18.34 21.08 3.68
N ALA A 203 17.95 20.01 2.98
CA ALA A 203 18.82 19.29 2.06
C ALA A 203 18.94 19.94 0.66
N HIS A 204 18.37 21.13 0.44
CA HIS A 204 18.29 21.80 -0.87
C HIS A 204 17.74 20.90 -1.97
N ARG A 205 16.75 20.08 -1.65
CA ARG A 205 16.11 19.13 -2.57
C ARG A 205 14.64 19.50 -2.78
N GLU A 206 14.13 19.15 -3.94
CA GLU A 206 12.72 19.31 -4.30
C GLU A 206 12.01 17.96 -4.35
N PHE A 207 10.68 18.01 -4.20
CA PHE A 207 9.84 16.85 -4.48
C PHE A 207 9.93 16.48 -5.96
N LEU A 208 9.98 15.19 -6.26
CA LEU A 208 10.07 14.66 -7.62
C LEU A 208 8.88 15.13 -8.51
N GLY A 209 7.68 15.14 -7.94
CA GLY A 209 6.44 15.52 -8.62
C GLY A 209 5.78 14.36 -9.37
N VAL A 210 4.44 14.47 -9.49
CA VAL A 210 3.59 13.42 -10.06
C VAL A 210 4.02 12.99 -11.46
N ARG A 211 4.31 13.95 -12.34
CA ARG A 211 4.71 13.66 -13.74
C ARG A 211 5.96 12.79 -13.80
N ARG A 212 7.00 13.12 -13.02
CA ARG A 212 8.26 12.36 -12.99
C ARG A 212 8.06 10.98 -12.36
N VAL A 213 7.21 10.86 -11.33
CA VAL A 213 6.84 9.56 -10.75
C VAL A 213 6.19 8.66 -11.81
N GLN A 214 5.23 9.17 -12.56
CA GLN A 214 4.55 8.41 -13.61
C GLN A 214 5.41 8.12 -14.83
N ALA A 215 6.45 8.92 -15.08
CA ALA A 215 7.40 8.70 -16.16
C ALA A 215 8.53 7.72 -15.83
N GLN A 216 8.64 7.26 -14.57
CA GLN A 216 9.65 6.25 -14.19
C GLN A 216 9.52 4.99 -15.03
N SER A 217 10.64 4.43 -15.49
CA SER A 217 10.64 3.11 -16.13
C SER A 217 10.26 2.03 -15.11
N PRO A 218 9.38 1.07 -15.42
CA PRO A 218 9.11 -0.06 -14.53
C PRO A 218 10.37 -0.85 -14.15
N PHE A 219 11.38 -0.84 -15.01
CA PHE A 219 12.66 -1.53 -14.82
C PHE A 219 13.74 -0.65 -14.19
N GLY A 220 13.42 0.62 -13.90
CA GLY A 220 14.27 1.51 -13.12
C GLY A 220 14.38 1.06 -11.67
N GLU A 221 15.52 1.34 -11.05
CA GLU A 221 15.78 1.03 -9.64
C GLU A 221 15.60 2.27 -8.78
N GLY A 222 15.03 2.09 -7.58
CA GLY A 222 15.06 3.10 -6.54
C GLY A 222 16.48 3.33 -6.03
N ILE A 223 16.83 4.58 -5.74
CA ILE A 223 18.14 4.95 -5.18
C ILE A 223 18.36 4.12 -3.90
N ARG A 224 19.47 3.39 -3.83
CA ARG A 224 19.94 2.75 -2.59
C ARG A 224 20.45 3.83 -1.66
N ILE A 225 19.67 4.26 -0.68
CA ILE A 225 20.22 4.98 0.46
C ILE A 225 21.05 3.93 1.22
N ARG A 226 22.37 4.00 1.13
CA ARG A 226 23.25 3.28 2.03
C ARG A 226 22.97 3.86 3.41
N SER A 227 22.31 3.10 4.28
CA SER A 227 22.36 3.34 5.71
C SER A 227 23.82 3.22 6.08
N GLY A 228 24.47 4.35 6.40
CA GLY A 228 25.79 4.35 6.99
C GLY A 228 25.70 3.56 8.30
N CYS A 229 26.24 2.36 8.31
CA CYS A 229 26.58 1.68 9.55
C CYS A 229 27.79 2.44 10.08
N SER A 230 27.57 3.36 11.03
CA SER A 230 28.65 3.86 11.88
C SER A 230 28.98 2.73 12.84
N THR A 231 30.16 2.21 12.70
CA THR A 231 30.86 1.37 13.70
C THR A 231 30.94 2.04 15.04
#